data_e1df96bcadfbf973e5b40dfd674e10af
#
_entry.id   e1df96bcadfbf973e5b40dfd674e10af
#
_cell.length_a   1.000
_cell.length_b   1.000
_cell.length_c   1.000
_cell.angle_alpha   90.00
_cell.angle_beta   90.00
_cell.angle_gamma   90.00
#
_symmetry.space_group_name_H-M   'P 1'
#
loop_
_entity.id
_entity.type
_entity.pdbx_description
1 polymer ?
#
loop_
_entity_poly.entity_id
_entity_poly.type
_entity_poly.pdbx_seq_one_letter_code
_entity_poly.pdbx_strand_id
1 'polypeptide(L)'
;MEVKTANKCYITDTKGNTYIDTSMGSGSQIIGHNNALIREVGEQIKRGTIYTIPNCHTGKVNSYLKEHINPDLDGQYIFCNSGTEANMRAIRLARAYTGKSLVGRFHGGWHGGLDGFLEEHSDNKGIPSDTNSLFRVLTYNDDQCFDKITPDMAAVIVEPVQGSNPRSDIQQFLQKLRDHCTKTRVLLIFDEVMTGFRLSAKGGAGVFNVRPDIVTYGKVLGGGFPIGAVGGKAEIMKTKNVFYGGTFSANPLSMCAAKLILETIIGMKHIQYDKLHDIGKLFRDELNKFFIAEDKKMRVVGCGPLNRIIFTDRFIRNRKDRDNFEPENAQEMFSGRLKEL
;
A
#
# COMPACT_ATOMS: atom_id res chain seq x y z
N MET A 1 -22.56 5.47 -12.86
CA MET A 1 -23.15 5.12 -11.55
C MET A 1 -22.66 6.13 -10.52
N GLU A 2 -23.55 6.70 -9.72
CA GLU A 2 -23.21 7.61 -8.61
C GLU A 2 -23.65 6.97 -7.30
N VAL A 3 -22.73 6.82 -6.35
CA VAL A 3 -23.03 6.20 -5.05
C VAL A 3 -23.69 7.22 -4.13
N LYS A 4 -24.85 6.85 -3.57
CA LYS A 4 -25.60 7.68 -2.59
C LYS A 4 -25.23 7.32 -1.15
N THR A 5 -25.13 6.03 -0.83
CA THR A 5 -24.82 5.53 0.51
C THR A 5 -23.96 4.28 0.45
N ALA A 6 -23.25 4.00 1.55
CA ALA A 6 -22.50 2.77 1.72
C ALA A 6 -22.67 2.23 3.14
N ASN A 7 -22.75 0.91 3.30
CA ASN A 7 -22.88 0.25 4.60
C ASN A 7 -22.29 -1.16 4.54
N LYS A 8 -21.43 -1.51 5.51
CA LYS A 8 -20.69 -2.78 5.55
C LYS A 8 -19.92 -2.98 4.21
N CYS A 9 -20.28 -4.02 3.44
CA CYS A 9 -19.69 -4.31 2.14
C CYS A 9 -20.60 -3.90 0.96
N TYR A 10 -21.61 -3.10 1.19
CA TYR A 10 -22.58 -2.69 0.17
C TYR A 10 -22.49 -1.20 -0.13
N ILE A 11 -22.69 -0.86 -1.40
CA ILE A 11 -22.91 0.50 -1.89
C ILE A 11 -24.28 0.57 -2.53
N THR A 12 -24.99 1.70 -2.35
CA THR A 12 -26.29 1.94 -2.98
C THR A 12 -26.17 3.19 -3.85
N ASP A 13 -26.58 3.07 -5.12
CA ASP A 13 -26.56 4.18 -6.08
C ASP A 13 -27.71 5.18 -5.88
N THR A 14 -27.71 6.27 -6.65
CA THR A 14 -28.76 7.31 -6.63
C THR A 14 -30.10 6.80 -7.14
N LYS A 15 -30.14 5.66 -7.83
CA LYS A 15 -31.37 5.01 -8.32
C LYS A 15 -31.93 3.98 -7.34
N GLY A 16 -31.24 3.71 -6.22
CA GLY A 16 -31.63 2.73 -5.22
C GLY A 16 -31.13 1.30 -5.43
N ASN A 17 -30.32 1.04 -6.46
CA ASN A 17 -29.73 -0.28 -6.66
C ASN A 17 -28.59 -0.51 -5.68
N THR A 18 -28.49 -1.73 -5.14
CA THR A 18 -27.46 -2.11 -4.16
C THR A 18 -26.48 -3.10 -4.78
N TYR A 19 -25.18 -2.86 -4.56
CA TYR A 19 -24.08 -3.66 -5.10
C TYR A 19 -23.13 -4.05 -3.97
N ILE A 20 -22.44 -5.19 -4.13
CA ILE A 20 -21.31 -5.57 -3.27
C ILE A 20 -20.09 -4.76 -3.71
N ASP A 21 -19.52 -3.99 -2.78
CA ASP A 21 -18.28 -3.23 -3.02
C ASP A 21 -17.05 -4.13 -2.77
N THR A 22 -16.52 -4.69 -3.85
CA THR A 22 -15.28 -5.48 -3.80
C THR A 22 -14.02 -4.60 -3.80
N SER A 23 -14.15 -3.31 -4.12
CA SER A 23 -13.06 -2.34 -4.10
C SER A 23 -12.78 -1.79 -2.71
N MET A 24 -13.83 -1.64 -1.89
CA MET A 24 -13.73 -1.13 -0.53
C MET A 24 -12.93 0.18 -0.43
N GLY A 25 -13.28 1.14 -1.30
CA GLY A 25 -12.59 2.43 -1.38
C GLY A 25 -11.11 2.28 -1.77
N SER A 26 -10.82 1.54 -2.83
CA SER A 26 -9.46 1.20 -3.28
C SER A 26 -8.61 0.58 -2.15
N GLY A 27 -9.24 -0.21 -1.30
CA GLY A 27 -8.60 -0.90 -0.19
C GLY A 27 -8.41 -0.04 1.06
N SER A 28 -9.07 1.10 1.22
CA SER A 28 -8.98 1.89 2.45
C SER A 28 -9.88 1.36 3.58
N GLN A 29 -10.93 0.61 3.24
CA GLN A 29 -11.88 0.05 4.21
C GLN A 29 -11.55 -1.41 4.54
N ILE A 30 -11.14 -1.71 5.77
CA ILE A 30 -10.92 -3.10 6.22
C ILE A 30 -12.07 -3.60 7.10
N ILE A 31 -12.75 -2.72 7.79
CA ILE A 31 -13.87 -3.03 8.71
C ILE A 31 -15.24 -2.69 8.13
N GLY A 32 -15.30 -2.36 6.84
CA GLY A 32 -16.53 -2.01 6.15
C GLY A 32 -16.90 -0.54 6.23
N HIS A 33 -17.84 -0.14 5.38
CA HIS A 33 -18.41 1.19 5.37
C HIS A 33 -19.32 1.43 6.59
N ASN A 34 -19.52 2.71 6.97
CA ASN A 34 -20.45 3.13 8.03
C ASN A 34 -20.27 2.33 9.34
N ASN A 35 -19.03 2.17 9.75
CA ASN A 35 -18.65 1.48 10.97
C ASN A 35 -18.58 2.45 12.18
N ALA A 36 -18.19 1.96 13.34
CA ALA A 36 -18.10 2.74 14.58
C ALA A 36 -17.17 3.95 14.49
N LEU A 37 -16.21 3.98 13.55
CA LEU A 37 -15.32 5.13 13.34
C LEU A 37 -16.10 6.40 13.00
N ILE A 38 -17.18 6.27 12.20
CA ILE A 38 -17.96 7.43 11.73
C ILE A 38 -18.53 8.21 12.91
N ARG A 39 -19.04 7.51 13.93
CA ARG A 39 -19.58 8.17 15.15
C ARG A 39 -18.49 8.92 15.91
N GLU A 40 -17.36 8.29 16.16
CA GLU A 40 -16.27 8.87 16.96
C GLU A 40 -15.60 10.05 16.23
N VAL A 41 -15.42 9.95 14.91
CA VAL A 41 -14.94 11.09 14.11
C VAL A 41 -15.99 12.20 14.06
N GLY A 42 -17.29 11.86 14.03
CA GLY A 42 -18.38 12.82 14.17
C GLY A 42 -18.30 13.63 15.47
N GLU A 43 -17.97 12.99 16.59
CA GLU A 43 -17.72 13.70 17.86
C GLU A 43 -16.44 14.56 17.80
N GLN A 44 -15.41 14.12 17.09
CA GLN A 44 -14.21 14.95 16.88
C GLN A 44 -14.51 16.20 16.05
N ILE A 45 -15.41 16.13 15.05
CA ILE A 45 -15.84 17.29 14.25
C ILE A 45 -16.38 18.42 15.16
N LYS A 46 -17.16 18.06 16.19
CA LYS A 46 -17.70 19.03 17.17
C LYS A 46 -16.62 19.71 18.02
N ARG A 47 -15.43 19.10 18.15
CA ARG A 47 -14.29 19.63 18.92
C ARG A 47 -13.30 20.41 18.06
N GLY A 48 -13.50 20.44 16.74
CA GLY A 48 -12.64 21.11 15.77
C GLY A 48 -11.96 20.14 14.81
N THR A 49 -11.69 20.63 13.61
CA THR A 49 -11.25 19.82 12.45
C THR A 49 -9.78 20.04 12.10
N ILE A 50 -9.17 21.12 12.53
CA ILE A 50 -7.78 21.48 12.25
C ILE A 50 -7.17 22.30 13.39
N TYR A 51 -5.92 22.00 13.74
CA TYR A 51 -5.15 22.74 14.74
C TYR A 51 -3.75 23.00 14.18
N THR A 52 -3.14 24.11 14.60
CA THR A 52 -1.74 24.45 14.27
C THR A 52 -0.74 23.79 15.22
N ILE A 53 -1.21 23.16 16.28
CA ILE A 53 -0.43 22.42 17.27
C ILE A 53 -0.86 20.95 17.29
N PRO A 54 -0.04 20.03 17.82
CA PRO A 54 -0.40 18.61 17.89
C PRO A 54 -1.72 18.37 18.63
N ASN A 55 -2.56 17.48 18.08
CA ASN A 55 -3.80 17.05 18.74
C ASN A 55 -3.57 15.86 19.69
N CYS A 56 -4.55 15.57 20.53
CA CYS A 56 -4.47 14.53 21.56
C CYS A 56 -4.34 13.08 21.01
N HIS A 57 -4.64 12.85 19.73
CA HIS A 57 -4.57 11.52 19.12
C HIS A 57 -3.18 11.20 18.60
N THR A 58 -2.38 12.22 18.19
CA THR A 58 -1.09 12.04 17.50
C THR A 58 -0.12 11.22 18.34
N GLY A 59 0.01 11.49 19.63
CA GLY A 59 0.89 10.73 20.54
C GLY A 59 0.51 9.26 20.62
N LYS A 60 -0.79 8.96 20.77
CA LYS A 60 -1.30 7.58 20.85
C LYS A 60 -1.09 6.81 19.55
N VAL A 61 -1.39 7.41 18.39
CA VAL A 61 -1.16 6.78 17.08
C VAL A 61 0.31 6.44 16.90
N ASN A 62 1.20 7.36 17.29
CA ASN A 62 2.65 7.13 17.23
C ASN A 62 3.09 5.98 18.13
N SER A 63 2.62 5.96 19.39
CA SER A 63 2.87 4.88 20.34
C SER A 63 2.40 3.51 19.81
N TYR A 64 1.16 3.43 19.31
CA TYR A 64 0.62 2.20 18.74
C TYR A 64 1.44 1.66 17.57
N LEU A 65 1.84 2.53 16.65
CA LEU A 65 2.68 2.14 15.51
C LEU A 65 4.05 1.61 15.96
N LYS A 66 4.67 2.25 16.95
CA LYS A 66 5.98 1.84 17.46
C LYS A 66 5.93 0.59 18.33
N GLU A 67 4.96 0.49 19.22
CA GLU A 67 4.95 -0.55 20.25
C GLU A 67 4.31 -1.86 19.75
N HIS A 68 3.29 -1.75 18.89
CA HIS A 68 2.49 -2.91 18.49
C HIS A 68 2.66 -3.32 17.03
N ILE A 69 2.95 -2.38 16.14
CA ILE A 69 3.03 -2.65 14.71
C ILE A 69 4.47 -2.92 14.28
N ASN A 70 5.37 -1.98 14.52
CA ASN A 70 6.78 -2.10 14.14
C ASN A 70 7.71 -1.71 15.28
N PRO A 71 7.90 -2.56 16.29
CA PRO A 71 8.79 -2.25 17.42
C PRO A 71 10.26 -2.07 17.01
N ASP A 72 10.64 -2.63 15.86
CA ASP A 72 12.00 -2.50 15.32
C ASP A 72 12.24 -1.16 14.60
N LEU A 73 11.19 -0.38 14.31
CA LEU A 73 11.26 0.96 13.74
C LEU A 73 10.96 1.99 14.82
N ASP A 74 11.98 2.26 15.64
CA ASP A 74 11.90 3.01 16.88
C ASP A 74 11.86 4.55 16.70
N GLY A 75 11.93 5.02 15.45
CA GLY A 75 11.80 6.44 15.11
C GLY A 75 10.39 6.98 15.31
N GLN A 76 10.27 8.29 15.40
CA GLN A 76 8.97 8.98 15.40
C GLN A 76 8.35 8.91 14.01
N TYR A 77 7.05 8.59 13.95
CA TYR A 77 6.31 8.62 12.68
C TYR A 77 5.95 10.06 12.27
N ILE A 78 6.03 10.32 10.98
CA ILE A 78 5.66 11.58 10.34
C ILE A 78 4.37 11.35 9.58
N PHE A 79 3.33 12.14 9.89
CA PHE A 79 2.01 11.99 9.28
C PHE A 79 1.80 12.99 8.13
N CYS A 80 1.03 12.58 7.13
CA CYS A 80 0.64 13.36 5.95
C CYS A 80 -0.79 12.97 5.51
N ASN A 81 -1.21 13.34 4.30
CA ASN A 81 -2.61 13.18 3.89
C ASN A 81 -2.85 12.03 2.90
N SER A 82 -1.80 11.45 2.35
CA SER A 82 -1.91 10.37 1.37
C SER A 82 -0.68 9.46 1.37
N GLY A 83 -0.85 8.25 0.77
CA GLY A 83 0.28 7.36 0.52
C GLY A 83 1.31 7.98 -0.43
N THR A 84 0.87 8.79 -1.41
CA THR A 84 1.77 9.53 -2.31
C THR A 84 2.69 10.46 -1.53
N GLU A 85 2.13 11.27 -0.63
CA GLU A 85 2.93 12.15 0.23
C GLU A 85 3.87 11.35 1.15
N ALA A 86 3.41 10.22 1.68
CA ALA A 86 4.23 9.36 2.52
C ALA A 86 5.44 8.84 1.74
N ASN A 87 5.24 8.30 0.54
CA ASN A 87 6.33 7.79 -0.31
C ASN A 87 7.28 8.91 -0.75
N MET A 88 6.76 10.07 -1.13
CA MET A 88 7.56 11.26 -1.44
C MET A 88 8.45 11.66 -0.26
N ARG A 89 7.90 11.67 0.95
CA ARG A 89 8.65 12.03 2.18
C ARG A 89 9.67 10.97 2.54
N ALA A 90 9.34 9.67 2.38
CA ALA A 90 10.27 8.56 2.62
C ALA A 90 11.50 8.65 1.70
N ILE A 91 11.29 8.93 0.39
CA ILE A 91 12.40 9.14 -0.56
C ILE A 91 13.23 10.37 -0.19
N ARG A 92 12.58 11.49 0.12
CA ARG A 92 13.30 12.71 0.53
C ARG A 92 14.15 12.46 1.78
N LEU A 93 13.61 11.73 2.74
CA LEU A 93 14.33 11.34 3.95
C LEU A 93 15.53 10.44 3.65
N ALA A 94 15.33 9.41 2.80
CA ALA A 94 16.39 8.50 2.39
C ALA A 94 17.54 9.25 1.68
N ARG A 95 17.20 10.16 0.76
CA ARG A 95 18.18 11.02 0.06
C ARG A 95 18.93 11.92 1.04
N ALA A 96 18.23 12.56 1.97
CA ALA A 96 18.85 13.44 2.97
C ALA A 96 19.79 12.68 3.92
N TYR A 97 19.39 11.49 4.36
CA TYR A 97 20.18 10.65 5.25
C TYR A 97 21.44 10.09 4.60
N THR A 98 21.34 9.64 3.34
CA THR A 98 22.43 8.99 2.62
C THR A 98 23.32 9.97 1.84
N GLY A 99 22.86 11.19 1.56
CA GLY A 99 23.52 12.14 0.66
C GLY A 99 23.45 11.73 -0.82
N LYS A 100 22.66 10.74 -1.19
CA LYS A 100 22.55 10.18 -2.54
C LYS A 100 21.19 10.54 -3.17
N SER A 101 21.11 10.55 -4.51
CA SER A 101 19.89 10.98 -5.23
C SER A 101 19.11 9.85 -5.88
N LEU A 102 19.80 8.79 -6.34
CA LEU A 102 19.18 7.71 -7.12
C LEU A 102 18.32 6.79 -6.24
N VAL A 103 17.14 6.43 -6.72
CA VAL A 103 16.21 5.51 -6.04
C VAL A 103 15.80 4.38 -6.97
N GLY A 104 15.93 3.14 -6.50
CA GLY A 104 15.38 1.97 -7.18
C GLY A 104 13.89 1.84 -6.92
N ARG A 105 13.09 1.52 -7.95
CA ARG A 105 11.68 1.15 -7.86
C ARG A 105 11.40 -0.04 -8.74
N PHE A 106 10.36 -0.80 -8.44
CA PHE A 106 10.03 -1.99 -9.21
C PHE A 106 8.95 -1.72 -10.26
N HIS A 107 9.17 -2.26 -11.47
CA HIS A 107 8.17 -2.27 -12.53
C HIS A 107 6.83 -2.81 -12.02
N GLY A 108 5.73 -2.14 -12.37
CA GLY A 108 4.39 -2.49 -11.93
C GLY A 108 4.06 -2.15 -10.48
N GLY A 109 5.00 -1.57 -9.70
CA GLY A 109 4.72 -1.03 -8.38
C GLY A 109 3.90 0.26 -8.47
N TRP A 110 2.97 0.46 -7.53
CA TRP A 110 2.20 1.69 -7.42
C TRP A 110 2.57 2.44 -6.14
N HIS A 111 3.31 3.54 -6.30
CA HIS A 111 3.78 4.36 -5.17
C HIS A 111 3.15 5.76 -5.12
N GLY A 112 2.06 5.97 -5.87
CA GLY A 112 1.33 7.24 -5.95
C GLY A 112 1.77 8.12 -7.11
N GLY A 113 1.26 9.36 -7.15
CA GLY A 113 1.36 10.28 -8.26
C GLY A 113 2.61 11.19 -8.26
N LEU A 114 3.76 10.76 -7.71
CA LEU A 114 5.03 11.46 -7.87
C LEU A 114 5.59 11.16 -9.27
N ASP A 115 6.05 12.16 -10.00
CA ASP A 115 6.53 12.05 -11.39
C ASP A 115 7.45 10.85 -11.62
N GLY A 116 8.46 10.67 -10.78
CA GLY A 116 9.39 9.54 -10.90
C GLY A 116 8.80 8.16 -10.65
N PHE A 117 7.54 8.06 -10.23
CA PHE A 117 6.82 6.79 -10.13
C PHE A 117 5.94 6.48 -11.34
N LEU A 118 5.67 7.47 -12.19
CA LEU A 118 4.71 7.38 -13.30
C LEU A 118 5.36 7.17 -14.67
N GLU A 119 6.69 7.11 -14.75
CA GLU A 119 7.44 6.96 -16.01
C GLU A 119 6.92 5.83 -16.91
N GLU A 120 6.59 4.67 -16.30
CA GLU A 120 6.08 3.50 -17.03
C GLU A 120 4.56 3.45 -17.11
N HIS A 121 3.88 4.50 -16.65
CA HIS A 121 2.43 4.57 -16.72
C HIS A 121 2.00 5.01 -18.13
N SER A 122 0.88 4.45 -18.65
CA SER A 122 0.33 4.85 -19.95
C SER A 122 0.00 6.35 -20.05
N ASP A 123 -0.34 6.96 -18.90
CA ASP A 123 -0.77 8.36 -18.80
C ASP A 123 0.36 9.23 -18.19
N ASN A 124 1.54 9.20 -18.81
CA ASN A 124 2.74 9.88 -18.33
C ASN A 124 3.02 11.27 -18.98
N LYS A 125 2.07 11.79 -19.75
CA LYS A 125 2.20 13.12 -20.35
C LYS A 125 2.42 14.20 -19.28
N GLY A 126 3.37 15.10 -19.54
CA GLY A 126 3.71 16.20 -18.63
C GLY A 126 4.80 15.87 -17.60
N ILE A 127 5.33 14.64 -17.61
CA ILE A 127 6.47 14.27 -16.77
C ILE A 127 7.76 14.65 -17.50
N PRO A 128 8.63 15.50 -16.88
CA PRO A 128 9.92 15.86 -17.47
C PRO A 128 10.84 14.64 -17.60
N SER A 129 11.51 14.48 -18.72
CA SER A 129 12.45 13.38 -18.98
C SER A 129 13.58 13.29 -17.94
N ASP A 130 14.03 14.42 -17.42
CA ASP A 130 15.12 14.48 -16.44
C ASP A 130 14.75 13.83 -15.11
N THR A 131 13.46 13.73 -14.80
CA THR A 131 12.96 13.04 -13.59
C THR A 131 13.41 11.57 -13.58
N ASN A 132 13.50 10.95 -14.76
CA ASN A 132 13.87 9.55 -14.92
C ASN A 132 15.31 9.26 -14.47
N SER A 133 16.21 10.25 -14.57
CA SER A 133 17.60 10.12 -14.10
C SER A 133 17.73 9.86 -12.58
N LEU A 134 16.70 10.21 -11.82
CA LEU A 134 16.64 10.05 -10.37
C LEU A 134 16.04 8.71 -9.93
N PHE A 135 15.55 7.90 -10.88
CA PHE A 135 14.93 6.61 -10.61
C PHE A 135 15.49 5.51 -11.49
N ARG A 136 15.66 4.32 -10.94
CA ARG A 136 16.05 3.11 -11.66
C ARG A 136 14.97 2.08 -11.55
N VAL A 137 14.48 1.63 -12.71
CA VAL A 137 13.44 0.59 -12.77
C VAL A 137 14.07 -0.79 -12.63
N LEU A 138 13.51 -1.57 -11.71
CA LEU A 138 13.93 -2.93 -11.37
C LEU A 138 12.82 -3.92 -11.73
N THR A 139 13.17 -5.15 -12.05
CA THR A 139 12.17 -6.21 -12.26
C THR A 139 11.84 -6.89 -10.93
N TYR A 140 10.57 -6.91 -10.56
CA TYR A 140 10.10 -7.54 -9.33
C TYR A 140 10.16 -9.07 -9.44
N ASN A 141 10.54 -9.73 -8.35
CA ASN A 141 10.66 -11.20 -8.28
C ASN A 141 11.57 -11.80 -9.37
N ASP A 142 12.68 -11.11 -9.62
CA ASP A 142 13.72 -11.51 -10.57
C ASP A 142 15.09 -11.19 -9.96
N ASP A 143 15.92 -12.20 -9.77
CA ASP A 143 17.24 -12.05 -9.13
C ASP A 143 18.20 -11.16 -9.93
N GLN A 144 18.00 -11.00 -11.24
CA GLN A 144 18.80 -10.08 -12.07
C GLN A 144 18.65 -8.61 -11.65
N CYS A 145 17.62 -8.27 -10.90
CA CYS A 145 17.45 -6.90 -10.39
C CYS A 145 18.57 -6.50 -9.42
N PHE A 146 19.22 -7.48 -8.74
CA PHE A 146 20.25 -7.19 -7.75
C PHE A 146 21.51 -6.56 -8.38
N ASP A 147 21.85 -6.89 -9.61
CA ASP A 147 22.99 -6.30 -10.34
C ASP A 147 22.77 -4.81 -10.61
N LYS A 148 21.51 -4.37 -10.62
CA LYS A 148 21.12 -2.97 -10.81
C LYS A 148 21.00 -2.18 -9.50
N ILE A 149 21.07 -2.83 -8.34
CA ILE A 149 21.03 -2.18 -7.03
C ILE A 149 22.45 -1.91 -6.58
N THR A 150 22.93 -0.71 -6.85
CA THR A 150 24.33 -0.30 -6.68
C THR A 150 24.51 0.66 -5.50
N PRO A 151 25.71 0.75 -4.90
CA PRO A 151 25.96 1.55 -3.69
C PRO A 151 25.74 3.07 -3.87
N ASP A 152 25.56 3.58 -5.09
CA ASP A 152 25.23 4.99 -5.38
C ASP A 152 23.74 5.32 -5.14
N MET A 153 22.89 4.29 -4.94
CA MET A 153 21.49 4.51 -4.63
C MET A 153 21.29 4.97 -3.17
N ALA A 154 20.33 5.89 -2.99
CA ALA A 154 19.83 6.28 -1.67
C ALA A 154 18.97 5.18 -1.05
N ALA A 155 18.07 4.63 -1.85
CA ALA A 155 17.11 3.62 -1.40
C ALA A 155 16.58 2.78 -2.56
N VAL A 156 15.96 1.65 -2.21
CA VAL A 156 15.01 0.91 -3.05
C VAL A 156 13.65 0.94 -2.37
N ILE A 157 12.61 1.33 -3.11
CA ILE A 157 11.22 1.28 -2.66
C ILE A 157 10.50 0.10 -3.29
N VAL A 158 9.74 -0.66 -2.48
CA VAL A 158 9.02 -1.86 -2.92
C VAL A 158 7.70 -2.01 -2.15
N GLU A 159 6.64 -2.40 -2.86
CA GLU A 159 5.45 -3.00 -2.22
C GLU A 159 5.81 -4.44 -1.82
N PRO A 160 5.71 -4.86 -0.55
CA PRO A 160 5.95 -6.26 -0.17
C PRO A 160 5.12 -7.25 -0.98
N VAL A 161 3.88 -6.87 -1.30
CA VAL A 161 3.04 -7.55 -2.31
C VAL A 161 2.54 -6.49 -3.28
N GLN A 162 2.94 -6.58 -4.53
CA GLN A 162 2.46 -5.65 -5.56
C GLN A 162 0.95 -5.79 -5.76
N GLY A 163 0.21 -4.68 -5.64
CA GLY A 163 -1.22 -4.65 -5.92
C GLY A 163 -1.56 -4.98 -7.38
N SER A 164 -0.64 -4.73 -8.30
CA SER A 164 -0.78 -5.05 -9.72
C SER A 164 -0.63 -6.55 -10.03
N ASN A 165 0.11 -7.30 -9.21
CA ASN A 165 0.33 -8.74 -9.35
C ASN A 165 0.54 -9.38 -7.97
N PRO A 166 -0.50 -9.51 -7.14
CA PRO A 166 -0.36 -10.01 -5.78
C PRO A 166 0.05 -11.49 -5.76
N ARG A 167 1.09 -11.80 -4.98
CA ARG A 167 1.68 -13.14 -4.85
C ARG A 167 2.05 -13.42 -3.40
N SER A 168 1.96 -14.68 -3.00
CA SER A 168 2.37 -15.17 -1.67
C SER A 168 3.74 -15.83 -1.65
N ASP A 169 4.30 -16.20 -2.80
CA ASP A 169 5.54 -16.96 -2.96
C ASP A 169 6.80 -16.07 -3.16
N ILE A 170 6.83 -14.91 -2.51
CA ILE A 170 7.85 -13.88 -2.69
C ILE A 170 8.77 -13.68 -1.49
N GLN A 171 8.61 -14.48 -0.43
CA GLN A 171 9.41 -14.33 0.79
C GLN A 171 10.91 -14.43 0.52
N GLN A 172 11.33 -15.39 -0.27
CA GLN A 172 12.74 -15.58 -0.60
C GLN A 172 13.32 -14.38 -1.37
N PHE A 173 12.55 -13.83 -2.32
CA PHE A 173 12.94 -12.64 -3.06
C PHE A 173 13.09 -11.41 -2.13
N LEU A 174 12.13 -11.17 -1.25
CA LEU A 174 12.19 -10.06 -0.30
C LEU A 174 13.35 -10.20 0.69
N GLN A 175 13.66 -11.43 1.14
CA GLN A 175 14.82 -11.66 2.00
C GLN A 175 16.13 -11.37 1.26
N LYS A 176 16.30 -11.88 0.04
CA LYS A 176 17.47 -11.57 -0.80
C LYS A 176 17.61 -10.06 -1.04
N LEU A 177 16.48 -9.37 -1.29
CA LEU A 177 16.48 -7.91 -1.46
C LEU A 177 16.97 -7.20 -0.20
N ARG A 178 16.49 -7.62 0.99
CA ARG A 178 16.96 -7.07 2.27
C ARG A 178 18.46 -7.27 2.46
N ASP A 179 18.94 -8.50 2.22
CA ASP A 179 20.34 -8.86 2.40
C ASP A 179 21.25 -8.06 1.44
N HIS A 180 20.82 -7.93 0.18
CA HIS A 180 21.54 -7.15 -0.82
C HIS A 180 21.57 -5.66 -0.47
N CYS A 181 20.45 -5.07 -0.05
CA CYS A 181 20.38 -3.69 0.41
C CYS A 181 21.29 -3.45 1.63
N THR A 182 21.37 -4.42 2.55
CA THR A 182 22.28 -4.35 3.70
C THR A 182 23.74 -4.36 3.27
N LYS A 183 24.10 -5.28 2.36
CA LYS A 183 25.47 -5.42 1.83
C LYS A 183 25.92 -4.15 1.07
N THR A 184 25.04 -3.55 0.28
CA THR A 184 25.33 -2.35 -0.53
C THR A 184 25.13 -1.03 0.20
N ARG A 185 24.63 -1.07 1.45
CA ARG A 185 24.27 0.12 2.25
C ARG A 185 23.24 1.02 1.54
N VAL A 186 22.31 0.40 0.82
CA VAL A 186 21.14 1.02 0.21
C VAL A 186 19.97 0.86 1.16
N LEU A 187 19.20 1.92 1.44
CA LEU A 187 18.04 1.81 2.33
C LEU A 187 16.92 1.02 1.64
N LEU A 188 16.25 0.14 2.39
CA LEU A 188 15.06 -0.56 1.95
C LEU A 188 13.82 0.15 2.48
N ILE A 189 12.98 0.63 1.58
CA ILE A 189 11.68 1.25 1.89
C ILE A 189 10.57 0.25 1.55
N PHE A 190 9.77 -0.16 2.53
CA PHE A 190 8.54 -0.88 2.27
C PHE A 190 7.37 0.09 2.13
N ASP A 191 6.78 0.10 0.94
CA ASP A 191 5.48 0.72 0.72
C ASP A 191 4.39 -0.24 1.19
N GLU A 192 3.94 -0.02 2.42
CA GLU A 192 2.85 -0.76 3.07
C GLU A 192 1.50 -0.04 2.93
N VAL A 193 1.36 0.88 2.00
CA VAL A 193 0.10 1.61 1.79
C VAL A 193 -1.04 0.67 1.44
N MET A 194 -0.77 -0.40 0.67
CA MET A 194 -1.76 -1.43 0.34
C MET A 194 -1.72 -2.61 1.33
N THR A 195 -0.56 -3.06 1.72
CA THR A 195 -0.33 -4.30 2.47
C THR A 195 -0.41 -4.11 3.98
N GLY A 196 -0.09 -2.91 4.47
CA GLY A 196 -0.13 -2.57 5.89
C GLY A 196 -1.52 -2.77 6.50
N PHE A 197 -1.57 -3.41 7.67
CA PHE A 197 -2.79 -3.73 8.41
C PHE A 197 -3.77 -4.65 7.66
N ARG A 198 -3.46 -5.03 6.43
CA ARG A 198 -4.32 -5.89 5.58
C ARG A 198 -3.88 -7.34 5.59
N LEU A 199 -2.61 -7.61 5.35
CA LEU A 199 -2.08 -8.98 5.33
C LEU A 199 -1.89 -9.53 6.75
N SER A 200 -1.51 -8.66 7.66
CA SER A 200 -1.42 -8.90 9.10
C SER A 200 -1.45 -7.55 9.82
N ALA A 201 -1.49 -7.53 11.13
CA ALA A 201 -1.35 -6.31 11.91
C ALA A 201 -0.02 -5.58 11.57
N LYS A 202 1.04 -6.35 11.31
CA LYS A 202 2.38 -5.86 10.93
C LYS A 202 2.58 -5.75 9.40
N GLY A 203 1.51 -5.85 8.61
CA GLY A 203 1.56 -5.77 7.15
C GLY A 203 2.33 -6.91 6.48
N GLY A 204 2.89 -6.64 5.32
CA GLY A 204 3.75 -7.56 4.57
C GLY A 204 5.08 -7.81 5.28
N ALA A 205 5.64 -6.82 5.97
CA ALA A 205 6.84 -6.98 6.78
C ALA A 205 6.67 -8.10 7.82
N GLY A 206 5.49 -8.17 8.46
CA GLY A 206 5.16 -9.22 9.41
C GLY A 206 4.94 -10.59 8.77
N VAL A 207 4.24 -10.64 7.63
CA VAL A 207 3.94 -11.90 6.93
C VAL A 207 5.22 -12.56 6.40
N PHE A 208 6.11 -11.78 5.79
CA PHE A 208 7.33 -12.29 5.18
C PHE A 208 8.55 -12.25 6.11
N ASN A 209 8.39 -11.76 7.34
CA ASN A 209 9.47 -11.60 8.32
C ASN A 209 10.71 -10.88 7.74
N VAL A 210 10.48 -9.80 6.98
CA VAL A 210 11.53 -8.96 6.38
C VAL A 210 11.39 -7.55 6.93
N ARG A 211 12.49 -6.97 7.44
CA ARG A 211 12.49 -5.66 8.10
C ARG A 211 13.04 -4.58 7.17
N PRO A 212 12.24 -3.58 6.81
CA PRO A 212 12.73 -2.41 6.07
C PRO A 212 13.50 -1.45 6.97
N ASP A 213 14.16 -0.47 6.37
CA ASP A 213 14.75 0.67 7.08
C ASP A 213 13.75 1.80 7.27
N ILE A 214 12.83 1.95 6.30
CA ILE A 214 11.72 2.91 6.28
C ILE A 214 10.46 2.19 5.85
N VAL A 215 9.31 2.57 6.40
CA VAL A 215 7.99 2.06 6.03
C VAL A 215 7.05 3.22 5.76
N THR A 216 6.16 3.05 4.80
CA THR A 216 5.08 4.00 4.54
C THR A 216 3.72 3.34 4.69
N TYR A 217 2.76 4.08 5.24
CA TYR A 217 1.38 3.65 5.44
C TYR A 217 0.40 4.64 4.85
N GLY A 218 -0.82 4.18 4.59
CA GLY A 218 -1.97 4.95 4.16
C GLY A 218 -3.23 4.09 4.21
N LYS A 219 -4.20 4.38 3.35
CA LYS A 219 -5.41 3.55 3.16
C LYS A 219 -6.05 3.05 4.47
N VAL A 220 -5.80 1.78 4.84
CA VAL A 220 -6.37 1.16 6.04
C VAL A 220 -6.08 1.97 7.30
N LEU A 221 -4.91 2.59 7.42
CA LEU A 221 -4.58 3.44 8.57
C LEU A 221 -5.65 4.52 8.83
N GLY A 222 -6.24 5.06 7.76
CA GLY A 222 -7.28 6.08 7.85
C GLY A 222 -8.71 5.56 7.94
N GLY A 223 -8.94 4.28 7.62
CA GLY A 223 -10.30 3.71 7.62
C GLY A 223 -11.30 4.49 6.75
N GLY A 224 -10.84 5.09 5.64
CA GLY A 224 -11.60 5.95 4.74
C GLY A 224 -11.29 7.43 4.88
N PHE A 225 -10.55 7.86 5.89
CA PHE A 225 -10.09 9.24 6.04
C PHE A 225 -8.69 9.43 5.41
N PRO A 226 -8.40 10.65 4.87
CA PRO A 226 -7.14 10.90 4.18
C PRO A 226 -5.98 10.95 5.17
N ILE A 227 -5.06 10.00 5.06
CA ILE A 227 -3.86 9.91 5.88
C ILE A 227 -2.74 9.17 5.13
N GLY A 228 -1.51 9.54 5.43
CA GLY A 228 -0.31 8.79 5.18
C GLY A 228 0.61 8.89 6.39
N ALA A 229 1.52 7.94 6.53
CA ALA A 229 2.54 7.98 7.58
C ALA A 229 3.87 7.42 7.06
N VAL A 230 4.97 7.99 7.53
CA VAL A 230 6.34 7.50 7.31
C VAL A 230 6.93 7.16 8.66
N GLY A 231 7.44 5.96 8.80
CA GLY A 231 8.19 5.49 9.96
C GLY A 231 9.52 4.88 9.54
N GLY A 232 10.45 4.75 10.46
CA GLY A 232 11.76 4.17 10.17
C GLY A 232 12.62 4.06 11.41
N LYS A 233 13.86 3.60 11.24
CA LYS A 233 14.85 3.55 12.32
C LYS A 233 15.09 4.95 12.86
N ALA A 234 15.26 5.08 14.18
CA ALA A 234 15.42 6.37 14.85
C ALA A 234 16.57 7.22 14.28
N GLU A 235 17.66 6.59 13.90
CA GLU A 235 18.82 7.27 13.29
C GLU A 235 18.45 7.96 11.95
N ILE A 236 17.61 7.32 11.14
CA ILE A 236 17.12 7.87 9.87
C ILE A 236 16.10 8.97 10.14
N MET A 237 15.13 8.71 11.02
CA MET A 237 14.03 9.63 11.32
C MET A 237 14.49 10.92 12.02
N LYS A 238 15.69 10.93 12.63
CA LYS A 238 16.32 12.11 13.26
C LYS A 238 17.10 13.00 12.26
N THR A 239 17.13 12.66 10.96
CA THR A 239 17.81 13.48 9.95
C THR A 239 17.28 14.90 9.98
N LYS A 240 18.20 15.88 10.15
CA LYS A 240 17.85 17.29 10.25
C LYS A 240 17.63 17.93 8.86
N ASN A 241 16.99 19.09 8.85
CA ASN A 241 16.79 19.94 7.68
C ASN A 241 15.97 19.26 6.54
N VAL A 242 15.10 18.32 6.90
CA VAL A 242 14.15 17.70 5.97
C VAL A 242 12.76 18.28 6.22
N PHE A 243 12.14 18.85 5.18
CA PHE A 243 10.83 19.47 5.31
C PHE A 243 9.70 18.44 5.21
N TYR A 244 8.83 18.40 6.20
CA TYR A 244 7.67 17.49 6.29
C TYR A 244 6.33 18.21 6.44
N GLY A 245 6.30 19.53 6.28
CA GLY A 245 5.12 20.35 6.52
C GLY A 245 3.96 20.05 5.58
N GLY A 246 2.77 20.45 6.01
CA GLY A 246 1.51 20.37 5.27
C GLY A 246 0.36 20.77 6.20
N THR A 247 -0.48 21.70 5.77
CA THR A 247 -1.57 22.28 6.58
C THR A 247 -2.48 21.22 7.20
N PHE A 248 -2.82 20.19 6.44
CA PHE A 248 -3.72 19.12 6.89
C PHE A 248 -2.98 17.89 7.43
N SER A 249 -1.65 17.91 7.49
CA SER A 249 -0.86 16.81 8.04
C SER A 249 -1.20 16.59 9.51
N ALA A 250 -1.50 15.33 9.88
CA ALA A 250 -1.93 14.97 11.24
C ALA A 250 -3.18 15.73 11.73
N ASN A 251 -4.13 16.06 10.84
CA ASN A 251 -5.38 16.70 11.26
C ASN A 251 -6.16 15.81 12.24
N PRO A 252 -6.93 16.42 13.17
CA PRO A 252 -7.60 15.68 14.24
C PRO A 252 -8.55 14.60 13.77
N LEU A 253 -9.23 14.78 12.62
CA LEU A 253 -10.19 13.81 12.10
C LEU A 253 -9.48 12.53 11.63
N SER A 254 -8.46 12.67 10.80
CA SER A 254 -7.66 11.55 10.31
C SER A 254 -6.90 10.85 11.45
N MET A 255 -6.39 11.61 12.42
CA MET A 255 -5.69 11.04 13.58
C MET A 255 -6.65 10.33 14.54
N CYS A 256 -7.89 10.82 14.71
CA CYS A 256 -8.95 10.14 15.44
C CYS A 256 -9.29 8.80 14.77
N ALA A 257 -9.52 8.81 13.46
CA ALA A 257 -9.77 7.60 12.67
C ALA A 257 -8.60 6.60 12.77
N ALA A 258 -7.37 7.06 12.59
CA ALA A 258 -6.18 6.22 12.68
C ALA A 258 -6.02 5.58 14.06
N LYS A 259 -6.27 6.33 15.15
CA LYS A 259 -6.27 5.78 16.50
C LYS A 259 -7.24 4.62 16.63
N LEU A 260 -8.48 4.80 16.18
CA LEU A 260 -9.54 3.79 16.30
C LEU A 260 -9.27 2.55 15.42
N ILE A 261 -8.74 2.76 14.21
CA ILE A 261 -8.30 1.65 13.36
C ILE A 261 -7.20 0.85 14.05
N LEU A 262 -6.18 1.50 14.60
CA LEU A 262 -5.08 0.81 15.29
C LEU A 262 -5.56 0.08 16.54
N GLU A 263 -6.45 0.67 17.33
CA GLU A 263 -7.09 -0.01 18.46
C GLU A 263 -7.85 -1.28 18.01
N THR A 264 -8.56 -1.19 16.90
CA THR A 264 -9.26 -2.33 16.29
C THR A 264 -8.25 -3.40 15.84
N ILE A 265 -7.21 -3.02 15.12
CA ILE A 265 -6.18 -3.91 14.58
C ILE A 265 -5.41 -4.61 15.73
N ILE A 266 -5.02 -3.87 16.76
CA ILE A 266 -4.33 -4.42 17.93
C ILE A 266 -5.23 -5.39 18.70
N GLY A 267 -6.54 -5.11 18.75
CA GLY A 267 -7.54 -6.01 19.31
C GLY A 267 -7.86 -7.24 18.45
N MET A 268 -7.51 -7.21 17.16
CA MET A 268 -7.67 -8.39 16.29
C MET A 268 -6.71 -9.49 16.70
N LYS A 269 -7.26 -10.69 16.96
CA LYS A 269 -6.46 -11.90 17.18
C LYS A 269 -6.02 -12.49 15.84
N HIS A 270 -5.03 -13.38 15.86
CA HIS A 270 -4.60 -14.12 14.67
C HIS A 270 -5.75 -14.77 13.91
N ILE A 271 -6.76 -15.29 14.62
CA ILE A 271 -7.95 -15.92 14.04
C ILE A 271 -8.69 -15.01 13.04
N GLN A 272 -8.74 -13.68 13.24
CA GLN A 272 -9.41 -12.80 12.30
C GLN A 272 -8.62 -12.62 11.01
N TYR A 273 -7.28 -12.56 11.09
CA TYR A 273 -6.43 -12.54 9.90
C TYR A 273 -6.43 -13.87 9.16
N ASP A 274 -6.40 -15.00 9.88
CA ASP A 274 -6.52 -16.33 9.29
C ASP A 274 -7.81 -16.45 8.48
N LYS A 275 -8.96 -15.99 9.03
CA LYS A 275 -10.24 -15.95 8.30
C LYS A 275 -10.18 -15.07 7.05
N LEU A 276 -9.52 -13.93 7.10
CA LEU A 276 -9.35 -13.07 5.90
C LEU A 276 -8.52 -13.76 4.83
N HIS A 277 -7.48 -14.48 5.22
CA HIS A 277 -6.65 -15.27 4.32
C HIS A 277 -7.42 -16.44 3.72
N ASP A 278 -8.21 -17.16 4.53
CA ASP A 278 -9.04 -18.29 4.10
C ASP A 278 -10.13 -17.86 3.12
N ILE A 279 -10.82 -16.73 3.39
CA ILE A 279 -11.81 -16.17 2.47
C ILE A 279 -11.15 -15.76 1.15
N GLY A 280 -9.99 -15.11 1.20
CA GLY A 280 -9.25 -14.75 0.00
C GLY A 280 -8.80 -15.98 -0.80
N LYS A 281 -8.39 -17.04 -0.13
CA LYS A 281 -8.05 -18.32 -0.74
C LYS A 281 -9.28 -18.99 -1.36
N LEU A 282 -10.38 -19.09 -0.61
CA LEU A 282 -11.64 -19.65 -1.11
C LEU A 282 -12.10 -18.94 -2.39
N PHE A 283 -12.08 -17.60 -2.40
CA PHE A 283 -12.44 -16.80 -3.57
C PHE A 283 -11.57 -17.15 -4.78
N ARG A 284 -10.25 -17.27 -4.61
CA ARG A 284 -9.33 -17.67 -5.69
C ARG A 284 -9.60 -19.07 -6.18
N ASP A 285 -9.76 -20.01 -5.27
CA ASP A 285 -9.93 -21.43 -5.60
C ASP A 285 -11.24 -21.67 -6.37
N GLU A 286 -12.35 -21.08 -5.91
CA GLU A 286 -13.65 -21.25 -6.55
C GLU A 286 -13.70 -20.58 -7.95
N LEU A 287 -13.18 -19.37 -8.09
CA LEU A 287 -13.12 -18.72 -9.40
C LEU A 287 -12.15 -19.42 -10.36
N ASN A 288 -11.02 -19.92 -9.89
CA ASN A 288 -10.10 -20.68 -10.75
C ASN A 288 -10.72 -22.00 -11.21
N LYS A 289 -11.46 -22.70 -10.34
CA LYS A 289 -12.24 -23.90 -10.75
C LYS A 289 -13.27 -23.54 -11.82
N PHE A 290 -14.00 -22.45 -11.65
CA PHE A 290 -14.97 -21.96 -12.61
C PHE A 290 -14.32 -21.63 -13.97
N PHE A 291 -13.21 -20.89 -13.98
CA PHE A 291 -12.51 -20.54 -15.21
C PHE A 291 -12.01 -21.77 -15.96
N ILE A 292 -11.51 -22.78 -15.25
CA ILE A 292 -11.09 -24.07 -15.85
C ILE A 292 -12.29 -24.81 -16.44
N ALA A 293 -13.39 -24.92 -15.70
CA ALA A 293 -14.59 -25.63 -16.14
C ALA A 293 -15.24 -24.99 -17.39
N GLU A 294 -15.16 -23.66 -17.50
CA GLU A 294 -15.71 -22.88 -18.62
C GLU A 294 -14.68 -22.61 -19.74
N ASP A 295 -13.54 -23.28 -19.73
CA ASP A 295 -12.42 -23.10 -20.69
C ASP A 295 -12.05 -21.60 -20.89
N LYS A 296 -12.03 -20.82 -19.79
CA LYS A 296 -11.65 -19.42 -19.82
C LYS A 296 -10.15 -19.29 -19.57
N LYS A 297 -9.44 -18.61 -20.48
CA LYS A 297 -8.01 -18.26 -20.30
C LYS A 297 -7.86 -17.11 -19.31
N MET A 298 -8.29 -17.36 -18.09
CA MET A 298 -8.29 -16.42 -16.98
C MET A 298 -7.89 -17.13 -15.70
N ARG A 299 -7.35 -16.39 -14.76
CA ARG A 299 -7.09 -16.91 -13.41
C ARG A 299 -7.15 -15.80 -12.37
N VAL A 300 -7.35 -16.17 -11.12
CA VAL A 300 -7.19 -15.27 -9.98
C VAL A 300 -5.87 -15.56 -9.30
N VAL A 301 -5.06 -14.53 -9.15
CA VAL A 301 -3.82 -14.55 -8.33
C VAL A 301 -4.04 -13.75 -7.07
N GLY A 302 -3.25 -14.02 -6.01
CA GLY A 302 -3.44 -13.26 -4.78
C GLY A 302 -2.53 -13.66 -3.63
N CYS A 303 -2.56 -12.79 -2.60
CA CYS A 303 -1.92 -13.02 -1.32
C CYS A 303 -2.88 -12.61 -0.20
N GLY A 304 -3.33 -13.57 0.62
CA GLY A 304 -4.36 -13.32 1.63
C GLY A 304 -5.63 -12.71 1.01
N PRO A 305 -6.14 -11.59 1.54
CA PRO A 305 -7.32 -10.92 1.03
C PRO A 305 -7.08 -10.07 -0.24
N LEU A 306 -5.84 -9.93 -0.68
CA LEU A 306 -5.51 -9.24 -1.94
C LEU A 306 -5.68 -10.22 -3.09
N ASN A 307 -6.63 -9.96 -3.98
CA ASN A 307 -6.92 -10.79 -5.13
C ASN A 307 -6.95 -9.96 -6.40
N ARG A 308 -6.52 -10.56 -7.52
CA ARG A 308 -6.61 -9.96 -8.84
C ARG A 308 -6.96 -10.99 -9.88
N ILE A 309 -7.95 -10.70 -10.71
CA ILE A 309 -8.24 -11.46 -11.91
C ILE A 309 -7.25 -11.04 -12.98
N ILE A 310 -6.62 -12.00 -13.64
CA ILE A 310 -5.74 -11.81 -14.79
C ILE A 310 -6.27 -12.59 -15.99
N PHE A 311 -6.08 -12.01 -17.19
CA PHE A 311 -6.66 -12.50 -18.44
C PHE A 311 -5.67 -13.39 -19.21
N THR A 312 -5.07 -14.34 -18.49
CA THR A 312 -4.22 -15.37 -19.05
C THR A 312 -4.18 -16.59 -18.12
N ASP A 313 -3.99 -17.77 -18.68
CA ASP A 313 -3.75 -19.03 -17.95
C ASP A 313 -2.25 -19.28 -17.71
N ARG A 314 -1.36 -18.46 -18.31
CA ARG A 314 0.09 -18.59 -18.17
C ARG A 314 0.54 -18.20 -16.76
N PHE A 315 1.66 -18.80 -16.34
CA PHE A 315 2.29 -18.45 -15.07
C PHE A 315 2.93 -17.06 -15.16
N ILE A 316 2.60 -16.19 -14.20
CA ILE A 316 3.09 -14.82 -14.09
C ILE A 316 3.95 -14.68 -12.84
N ARG A 317 5.24 -14.40 -12.98
CA ARG A 317 6.14 -14.13 -11.85
C ARG A 317 6.07 -12.66 -11.40
N ASN A 318 5.92 -11.74 -12.36
CA ASN A 318 5.95 -10.30 -12.13
C ASN A 318 5.05 -9.56 -13.11
N ARG A 319 5.00 -8.25 -12.97
CA ARG A 319 4.16 -7.40 -13.84
C ARG A 319 4.58 -7.44 -15.31
N LYS A 320 5.86 -7.58 -15.60
CA LYS A 320 6.36 -7.68 -16.99
C LYS A 320 5.82 -8.92 -17.70
N ASP A 321 5.81 -10.08 -17.00
CA ASP A 321 5.19 -11.29 -17.53
C ASP A 321 3.70 -11.05 -17.81
N ARG A 322 3.00 -10.35 -16.91
CA ARG A 322 1.60 -10.02 -17.08
C ARG A 322 1.35 -9.17 -18.32
N ASP A 323 2.10 -8.10 -18.48
CA ASP A 323 1.97 -7.20 -19.64
C ASP A 323 2.27 -7.91 -20.98
N ASN A 324 3.13 -8.93 -20.96
CA ASN A 324 3.42 -9.76 -22.12
C ASN A 324 2.36 -10.82 -22.43
N PHE A 325 1.60 -11.27 -21.44
CA PHE A 325 0.70 -12.42 -21.58
C PHE A 325 -0.79 -12.07 -21.53
N GLU A 326 -1.17 -10.94 -20.95
CA GLU A 326 -2.53 -10.42 -21.01
C GLU A 326 -2.78 -9.75 -22.37
N PRO A 327 -4.01 -9.83 -22.91
CA PRO A 327 -4.41 -9.04 -24.09
C PRO A 327 -4.30 -7.53 -23.79
N GLU A 328 -3.94 -6.71 -24.80
CA GLU A 328 -3.83 -5.26 -24.66
C GLU A 328 -5.11 -4.60 -24.10
N ASN A 329 -6.28 -5.13 -24.47
CA ASN A 329 -7.59 -4.64 -24.03
C ASN A 329 -8.13 -5.33 -22.75
N ALA A 330 -7.31 -6.10 -22.02
CA ALA A 330 -7.76 -6.86 -20.85
C ALA A 330 -8.50 -5.98 -19.81
N GLN A 331 -8.01 -4.75 -19.61
CA GLN A 331 -8.60 -3.82 -18.65
C GLN A 331 -9.95 -3.26 -19.14
N GLU A 332 -10.11 -3.03 -20.44
CA GLU A 332 -11.37 -2.61 -21.06
C GLU A 332 -12.39 -3.74 -21.02
N MET A 333 -11.98 -4.98 -21.32
CA MET A 333 -12.82 -6.17 -21.22
C MET A 333 -13.41 -6.34 -19.83
N PHE A 334 -12.62 -6.10 -18.78
CA PHE A 334 -13.08 -6.15 -17.40
C PHE A 334 -14.05 -5.01 -17.08
N SER A 335 -13.72 -3.78 -17.50
CA SER A 335 -14.56 -2.59 -17.26
C SER A 335 -15.86 -2.60 -18.08
N GLY A 336 -15.82 -3.10 -19.31
CA GLY A 336 -16.98 -3.21 -20.20
C GLY A 336 -18.01 -4.21 -19.67
N ARG A 337 -17.58 -5.42 -19.30
CA ARG A 337 -18.46 -6.47 -18.78
C ARG A 337 -19.11 -6.12 -17.44
N LEU A 338 -18.47 -5.32 -16.60
CA LEU A 338 -19.07 -4.81 -15.37
C LEU A 338 -20.15 -3.74 -15.61
N LYS A 339 -20.21 -3.14 -16.81
CA LYS A 339 -21.27 -2.19 -17.19
C LYS A 339 -22.49 -2.88 -17.82
N GLU A 340 -22.33 -4.10 -18.28
CA GLU A 340 -23.40 -4.91 -18.93
C GLU A 340 -24.11 -5.86 -17.96
N LEU A 341 -23.57 -6.04 -16.74
CA LEU A 341 -24.20 -6.77 -15.64
C LEU A 341 -24.95 -5.82 -14.71
#